data_330f698121ac7d82c72c2b0f4b7adf43
#
_entry.id   330f698121ac7d82c72c2b0f4b7adf43
#
_cell.length_a   1.000
_cell.length_b   1.000
_cell.length_c   1.000
_cell.angle_alpha   90.00
_cell.angle_beta   90.00
_cell.angle_gamma   90.00
#
_symmetry.space_group_name_H-M   'P 1'
#
loop_
_entity.id
_entity.type
_entity.pdbx_description
1 polymer ?
#
loop_
_entity_poly.entity_id
_entity_poly.type
_entity_poly.pdbx_seq_one_letter_code
_entity_poly.pdbx_strand_id
1 'polypeptide(L)'
;MEGVMAKNKWNIAVIGCSGMGKQHILGALKNEKAVLYAICDSAPERLKPFKDEFAPEVAVTDYRELVNDPKLDAVILVVPDQLHLEMSVAFLRAGKAVLCEKPMALSLEECEKMIAVERETGGKLMIGQVCRFTPAFVMAKELISSGRIGELTFVESEYAHNYTGARGYNDWRVVPERHGFIGGGCHAVDLLRWIAGDPTEVFGYANHKGLPDWPTDDTAIAVYKFPNDVMGKVFVSIGCRRNYTMRSVFYGTKGTIICDNKSEHLTLFETDESGSHSSYTVPKLIPIKLADHNTTGEIEMFLDALTEGKPMPVSSVEGASTVAVCVATVEATKSGVPVQIRYPV
;
A
#
# COMPACT_ATOMS: atom_id res chain seq x y z
N MET A 1 35.00 -7.15 -15.51
CA MET A 1 33.78 -6.66 -14.84
C MET A 1 33.91 -5.13 -14.85
N GLU A 2 33.33 -4.50 -15.87
CA GLU A 2 33.23 -3.05 -15.89
C GLU A 2 32.28 -2.63 -14.78
N GLY A 3 32.78 -1.80 -13.86
CA GLY A 3 31.98 -1.28 -12.76
C GLY A 3 30.87 -0.42 -13.33
N VAL A 4 29.62 -0.86 -13.14
CA VAL A 4 28.44 -0.05 -13.41
C VAL A 4 28.60 1.20 -12.55
N MET A 5 28.92 2.35 -13.18
CA MET A 5 28.92 3.63 -12.48
C MET A 5 27.52 3.82 -11.89
N ALA A 6 27.44 4.03 -10.57
CA ALA A 6 26.18 4.24 -9.88
C ALA A 6 25.44 5.42 -10.55
N LYS A 7 24.26 5.16 -11.08
CA LYS A 7 23.43 6.18 -11.71
C LYS A 7 22.90 7.12 -10.65
N ASN A 8 23.24 8.41 -10.75
CA ASN A 8 22.87 9.41 -9.75
C ASN A 8 21.50 10.06 -10.01
N LYS A 9 20.93 9.89 -11.22
CA LYS A 9 19.62 10.45 -11.60
C LYS A 9 18.83 9.44 -12.43
N TRP A 10 17.55 9.33 -12.13
CA TRP A 10 16.62 8.40 -12.76
C TRP A 10 15.56 9.16 -13.54
N ASN A 11 15.46 8.92 -14.84
CA ASN A 11 14.38 9.42 -15.68
C ASN A 11 13.12 8.61 -15.40
N ILE A 12 12.10 9.25 -14.82
CA ILE A 12 10.88 8.61 -14.33
C ILE A 12 9.71 9.00 -15.21
N ALA A 13 8.88 8.02 -15.56
CA ALA A 13 7.55 8.27 -16.09
C ALA A 13 6.48 8.04 -14.99
N VAL A 14 5.46 8.89 -14.95
CA VAL A 14 4.25 8.66 -14.15
C VAL A 14 3.11 8.34 -15.11
N ILE A 15 2.53 7.15 -14.97
CA ILE A 15 1.43 6.65 -15.79
C ILE A 15 0.14 6.77 -14.97
N GLY A 16 -0.76 7.65 -15.41
CA GLY A 16 -2.02 7.99 -14.74
C GLY A 16 -2.02 9.40 -14.16
N CYS A 17 -2.68 10.33 -14.87
CA CYS A 17 -2.84 11.75 -14.49
C CYS A 17 -4.09 11.91 -13.59
N SER A 18 -4.01 11.39 -12.38
CA SER A 18 -5.05 11.46 -11.35
C SER A 18 -4.57 12.26 -10.12
N GLY A 19 -5.42 12.41 -9.11
CA GLY A 19 -4.99 13.02 -7.84
C GLY A 19 -3.79 12.31 -7.20
N MET A 20 -3.76 10.96 -7.24
CA MET A 20 -2.59 10.19 -6.80
C MET A 20 -1.40 10.38 -7.74
N GLY A 21 -1.61 10.37 -9.07
CA GLY A 21 -0.55 10.68 -10.03
C GLY A 21 0.11 12.03 -9.75
N LYS A 22 -0.68 13.05 -9.40
CA LYS A 22 -0.14 14.34 -8.98
C LYS A 22 0.71 14.26 -7.71
N GLN A 23 0.29 13.47 -6.72
CA GLN A 23 1.08 13.26 -5.51
C GLN A 23 2.43 12.58 -5.82
N HIS A 24 2.43 11.57 -6.68
CA HIS A 24 3.67 10.91 -7.11
C HIS A 24 4.58 11.85 -7.91
N ILE A 25 4.05 12.65 -8.83
CA ILE A 25 4.83 13.67 -9.54
C ILE A 25 5.47 14.66 -8.57
N LEU A 26 4.68 15.22 -7.63
CA LEU A 26 5.19 16.15 -6.64
C LEU A 26 6.21 15.52 -5.70
N GLY A 27 6.04 14.24 -5.36
CA GLY A 27 7.03 13.46 -4.59
C GLY A 27 8.33 13.28 -5.36
N ALA A 28 8.26 12.91 -6.65
CA ALA A 28 9.42 12.76 -7.52
C ALA A 28 10.19 14.08 -7.69
N LEU A 29 9.47 15.18 -7.93
CA LEU A 29 10.10 16.52 -8.13
C LEU A 29 10.82 17.04 -6.87
N LYS A 30 10.52 16.52 -5.68
CA LYS A 30 11.23 16.86 -4.43
C LYS A 30 12.52 16.06 -4.24
N ASN A 31 12.75 15.02 -5.04
CA ASN A 31 13.90 14.13 -4.90
C ASN A 31 14.97 14.47 -5.95
N GLU A 32 16.18 14.79 -5.51
CA GLU A 32 17.30 15.17 -6.40
C GLU A 32 17.75 14.03 -7.34
N LYS A 33 17.42 12.78 -7.00
CA LYS A 33 17.70 11.59 -7.80
C LYS A 33 16.67 11.37 -8.92
N ALA A 34 15.54 12.09 -8.94
CA ALA A 34 14.49 11.96 -9.92
C ALA A 34 14.52 13.07 -10.99
N VAL A 35 14.20 12.68 -12.21
CA VAL A 35 13.83 13.59 -13.30
C VAL A 35 12.47 13.17 -13.81
N LEU A 36 11.47 14.03 -13.72
CA LEU A 36 10.17 13.77 -14.36
C LEU A 36 10.35 13.86 -15.88
N TYR A 37 10.66 12.71 -16.46
CA TYR A 37 10.92 12.60 -17.90
C TYR A 37 9.62 12.54 -18.69
N ALA A 38 8.67 11.70 -18.26
CA ALA A 38 7.44 11.48 -19.01
C ALA A 38 6.20 11.42 -18.13
N ILE A 39 5.06 11.75 -18.72
CA ILE A 39 3.73 11.48 -18.18
C ILE A 39 2.87 10.78 -19.23
N CYS A 40 1.94 9.93 -18.79
CA CYS A 40 0.99 9.26 -19.67
C CYS A 40 -0.40 9.21 -19.04
N ASP A 41 -1.43 9.47 -19.81
CA ASP A 41 -2.83 9.14 -19.46
C ASP A 41 -3.63 8.92 -20.75
N SER A 42 -4.42 7.84 -20.81
CA SER A 42 -5.23 7.48 -21.98
C SER A 42 -6.31 8.53 -22.34
N ALA A 43 -6.65 9.41 -21.40
CA ALA A 43 -7.61 10.50 -21.59
C ALA A 43 -6.86 11.82 -21.84
N PRO A 44 -6.89 12.36 -23.09
CA PRO A 44 -6.19 13.61 -23.42
C PRO A 44 -6.60 14.80 -22.55
N GLU A 45 -7.86 14.85 -22.15
CA GLU A 45 -8.39 15.89 -21.27
C GLU A 45 -7.82 15.86 -19.86
N ARG A 46 -7.34 14.71 -19.38
CA ARG A 46 -6.63 14.55 -18.11
C ARG A 46 -5.15 14.79 -18.25
N LEU A 47 -4.56 14.39 -19.38
CA LEU A 47 -3.14 14.56 -19.67
C LEU A 47 -2.76 16.04 -19.83
N LYS A 48 -3.60 16.82 -20.54
CA LYS A 48 -3.30 18.21 -20.89
C LYS A 48 -2.98 19.10 -19.67
N PRO A 49 -3.80 19.16 -18.59
CA PRO A 49 -3.49 19.98 -17.42
C PRO A 49 -2.16 19.62 -16.76
N PHE A 50 -1.81 18.32 -16.72
CA PHE A 50 -0.54 17.85 -16.16
C PHE A 50 0.65 18.23 -17.03
N LYS A 51 0.50 18.13 -18.35
CA LYS A 51 1.53 18.60 -19.30
C LYS A 51 1.80 20.09 -19.14
N ASP A 52 0.75 20.88 -19.01
CA ASP A 52 0.86 22.34 -18.88
C ASP A 52 1.47 22.74 -17.52
N GLU A 53 1.15 22.01 -16.43
CA GLU A 53 1.64 22.30 -15.08
C GLU A 53 3.09 21.82 -14.83
N PHE A 54 3.45 20.62 -15.30
CA PHE A 54 4.72 19.99 -14.95
C PHE A 54 5.76 20.00 -16.07
N ALA A 55 5.37 20.34 -17.30
CA ALA A 55 6.23 20.46 -18.47
C ALA A 55 7.25 19.32 -18.66
N PRO A 56 6.85 18.02 -18.62
CA PRO A 56 7.76 16.91 -18.85
C PRO A 56 8.30 16.92 -20.29
N GLU A 57 9.44 16.26 -20.53
CA GLU A 57 10.00 16.14 -21.89
C GLU A 57 9.03 15.37 -22.83
N VAL A 58 8.36 14.34 -22.30
CA VAL A 58 7.44 13.47 -23.04
C VAL A 58 6.05 13.45 -22.38
N ALA A 59 5.00 13.58 -23.18
CA ALA A 59 3.62 13.44 -22.73
C ALA A 59 2.83 12.68 -23.81
N VAL A 60 2.37 11.47 -23.49
CA VAL A 60 1.74 10.54 -24.44
C VAL A 60 0.41 10.01 -23.92
N THR A 61 -0.44 9.52 -24.81
CA THR A 61 -1.72 8.91 -24.45
C THR A 61 -1.68 7.39 -24.45
N ASP A 62 -0.65 6.78 -25.02
CA ASP A 62 -0.43 5.34 -24.97
C ASP A 62 0.90 5.02 -24.26
N TYR A 63 0.84 4.31 -23.15
CA TYR A 63 2.03 3.90 -22.37
C TYR A 63 3.01 3.04 -23.18
N ARG A 64 2.54 2.36 -24.25
CA ARG A 64 3.36 1.51 -25.10
C ARG A 64 4.46 2.30 -25.83
N GLU A 65 4.24 3.60 -26.07
CA GLU A 65 5.25 4.50 -26.63
C GLU A 65 6.46 4.68 -25.70
N LEU A 66 6.27 4.48 -24.38
CA LEU A 66 7.31 4.61 -23.36
C LEU A 66 8.05 3.30 -23.05
N VAL A 67 7.46 2.14 -23.38
CA VAL A 67 8.00 0.83 -22.99
C VAL A 67 9.45 0.65 -23.45
N ASN A 68 9.71 0.94 -24.71
CA ASN A 68 11.04 0.76 -25.32
C ASN A 68 11.86 2.07 -25.42
N ASP A 69 11.44 3.13 -24.75
CA ASP A 69 12.18 4.38 -24.75
C ASP A 69 13.53 4.20 -24.01
N PRO A 70 14.67 4.36 -24.70
CA PRO A 70 15.99 4.14 -24.09
C PRO A 70 16.37 5.17 -23.03
N LYS A 71 15.71 6.33 -23.00
CA LYS A 71 15.97 7.36 -21.99
C LYS A 71 15.23 7.08 -20.68
N LEU A 72 14.12 6.31 -20.73
CA LEU A 72 13.32 6.01 -19.55
C LEU A 72 14.00 4.93 -18.68
N ASP A 73 14.05 5.14 -17.39
CA ASP A 73 14.68 4.23 -16.43
C ASP A 73 13.67 3.52 -15.54
N ALA A 74 12.68 4.26 -15.06
CA ALA A 74 11.71 3.74 -14.11
C ALA A 74 10.31 4.31 -14.39
N VAL A 75 9.30 3.57 -13.99
CA VAL A 75 7.91 3.99 -14.10
C VAL A 75 7.20 3.90 -12.76
N ILE A 76 6.29 4.84 -12.52
CA ILE A 76 5.35 4.82 -11.41
C ILE A 76 3.96 4.60 -12.02
N LEU A 77 3.35 3.44 -11.75
CA LEU A 77 2.04 3.07 -12.26
C LEU A 77 0.95 3.49 -11.29
N VAL A 78 0.16 4.48 -11.67
CA VAL A 78 -0.95 5.07 -10.88
C VAL A 78 -2.24 4.94 -11.69
N VAL A 79 -2.49 3.76 -12.14
CA VAL A 79 -3.58 3.38 -13.07
C VAL A 79 -4.66 2.57 -12.35
N PRO A 80 -5.81 2.28 -12.99
CA PRO A 80 -6.76 1.30 -12.45
C PRO A 80 -6.09 -0.05 -12.14
N ASP A 81 -6.51 -0.65 -11.01
CA ASP A 81 -5.92 -1.88 -10.46
C ASP A 81 -5.86 -3.03 -11.50
N GLN A 82 -6.83 -3.09 -12.42
CA GLN A 82 -6.93 -4.08 -13.50
C GLN A 82 -5.79 -3.99 -14.53
N LEU A 83 -5.10 -2.86 -14.60
CA LEU A 83 -4.00 -2.62 -15.55
C LEU A 83 -2.62 -2.88 -14.96
N HIS A 84 -2.53 -3.12 -13.65
CA HIS A 84 -1.25 -3.28 -12.95
C HIS A 84 -0.41 -4.43 -13.50
N LEU A 85 -1.04 -5.60 -13.74
CA LEU A 85 -0.34 -6.77 -14.30
C LEU A 85 0.22 -6.46 -15.70
N GLU A 86 -0.64 -6.02 -16.63
CA GLU A 86 -0.25 -5.78 -18.03
C GLU A 86 0.92 -4.80 -18.12
N MET A 87 0.78 -3.65 -17.46
CA MET A 87 1.77 -2.58 -17.55
C MET A 87 3.06 -2.93 -16.81
N SER A 88 2.98 -3.53 -15.62
CA SER A 88 4.19 -3.95 -14.89
C SER A 88 5.00 -4.96 -15.69
N VAL A 89 4.34 -5.95 -16.28
CA VAL A 89 5.00 -6.97 -17.13
C VAL A 89 5.66 -6.32 -18.33
N ALA A 90 4.98 -5.39 -19.02
CA ALA A 90 5.54 -4.71 -20.19
C ALA A 90 6.82 -3.94 -19.85
N PHE A 91 6.81 -3.15 -18.77
CA PHE A 91 7.97 -2.36 -18.37
C PHE A 91 9.11 -3.20 -17.79
N LEU A 92 8.81 -4.25 -16.98
CA LEU A 92 9.83 -5.16 -16.47
C LEU A 92 10.58 -5.89 -17.61
N ARG A 93 9.85 -6.40 -18.62
CA ARG A 93 10.45 -7.04 -19.79
C ARG A 93 11.29 -6.09 -20.65
N ALA A 94 10.96 -4.80 -20.63
CA ALA A 94 11.77 -3.76 -21.26
C ALA A 94 12.95 -3.27 -20.39
N GLY A 95 13.18 -3.91 -19.23
CA GLY A 95 14.29 -3.59 -18.34
C GLY A 95 14.09 -2.31 -17.52
N LYS A 96 12.84 -1.80 -17.41
CA LYS A 96 12.53 -0.64 -16.58
C LYS A 96 12.21 -1.07 -15.15
N ALA A 97 12.63 -0.26 -14.16
CA ALA A 97 12.18 -0.43 -12.79
C ALA A 97 10.73 0.04 -12.65
N VAL A 98 9.95 -0.64 -11.80
CA VAL A 98 8.52 -0.37 -11.65
C VAL A 98 8.18 -0.12 -10.18
N LEU A 99 7.56 1.03 -9.88
CA LEU A 99 6.78 1.27 -8.67
C LEU A 99 5.30 1.14 -9.07
N CYS A 100 4.64 0.08 -8.63
CA CYS A 100 3.24 -0.19 -8.90
C CYS A 100 2.38 0.19 -7.70
N GLU A 101 1.37 1.03 -7.88
CA GLU A 101 0.39 1.34 -6.85
C GLU A 101 -0.31 0.08 -6.33
N LYS A 102 -0.84 0.20 -5.12
CA LYS A 102 -1.60 -0.88 -4.46
C LYS A 102 -3.10 -0.85 -4.87
N PRO A 103 -3.79 -2.00 -4.77
CA PRO A 103 -3.24 -3.33 -4.52
C PRO A 103 -2.34 -3.77 -5.67
N MET A 104 -1.39 -4.69 -5.43
CA MET A 104 -0.50 -5.18 -6.48
C MET A 104 -1.27 -5.69 -7.70
N ALA A 105 -2.33 -6.45 -7.46
CA ALA A 105 -3.32 -6.90 -8.44
C ALA A 105 -4.64 -7.25 -7.73
N LEU A 106 -5.65 -7.77 -8.45
CA LEU A 106 -6.94 -8.12 -7.89
C LEU A 106 -7.06 -9.61 -7.51
N SER A 107 -6.10 -10.44 -7.92
CA SER A 107 -6.02 -11.86 -7.58
C SER A 107 -4.60 -12.28 -7.24
N LEU A 108 -4.45 -13.40 -6.51
CA LEU A 108 -3.14 -13.96 -6.20
C LEU A 108 -2.44 -14.47 -7.46
N GLU A 109 -3.19 -15.05 -8.41
CA GLU A 109 -2.68 -15.55 -9.67
C GLU A 109 -2.06 -14.45 -10.53
N GLU A 110 -2.64 -13.25 -10.53
CA GLU A 110 -2.07 -12.08 -11.21
C GLU A 110 -0.77 -11.63 -10.53
N CYS A 111 -0.74 -11.60 -9.20
CA CYS A 111 0.46 -11.29 -8.43
C CYS A 111 1.59 -12.30 -8.72
N GLU A 112 1.28 -13.60 -8.74
CA GLU A 112 2.25 -14.66 -9.04
C GLU A 112 2.86 -14.50 -10.46
N LYS A 113 2.06 -14.07 -11.44
CA LYS A 113 2.56 -13.74 -12.80
C LYS A 113 3.52 -12.54 -12.78
N MET A 114 3.24 -11.51 -12.01
CA MET A 114 4.14 -10.35 -11.87
C MET A 114 5.46 -10.76 -11.21
N ILE A 115 5.41 -11.56 -10.15
CA ILE A 115 6.61 -12.11 -9.48
C ILE A 115 7.44 -12.97 -10.43
N ALA A 116 6.77 -13.82 -11.22
CA ALA A 116 7.46 -14.68 -12.19
C ALA A 116 8.24 -13.85 -13.23
N VAL A 117 7.63 -12.79 -13.74
CA VAL A 117 8.30 -11.90 -14.71
C VAL A 117 9.43 -11.09 -14.05
N GLU A 118 9.25 -10.61 -12.83
CA GLU A 118 10.34 -9.95 -12.08
C GLU A 118 11.54 -10.88 -11.91
N ARG A 119 11.31 -12.16 -11.56
CA ARG A 119 12.37 -13.18 -11.43
C ARG A 119 13.00 -13.50 -12.78
N GLU A 120 12.18 -13.68 -13.84
CA GLU A 120 12.63 -13.97 -15.21
C GLU A 120 13.57 -12.88 -15.74
N THR A 121 13.24 -11.62 -15.51
CA THR A 121 13.96 -10.48 -16.04
C THR A 121 15.09 -9.98 -15.13
N GLY A 122 15.12 -10.40 -13.85
CA GLY A 122 15.96 -9.78 -12.83
C GLY A 122 15.57 -8.33 -12.54
N GLY A 123 14.35 -7.93 -12.92
CA GLY A 123 13.81 -6.59 -12.82
C GLY A 123 13.65 -6.11 -11.38
N LYS A 124 13.20 -4.88 -11.21
CA LYS A 124 12.94 -4.25 -9.92
C LYS A 124 11.48 -3.83 -9.86
N LEU A 125 10.71 -4.50 -8.99
CA LEU A 125 9.29 -4.22 -8.74
C LEU A 125 9.08 -3.88 -7.27
N MET A 126 8.63 -2.67 -7.00
CA MET A 126 8.17 -2.22 -5.69
C MET A 126 6.66 -2.03 -5.72
N ILE A 127 5.98 -2.40 -4.64
CA ILE A 127 4.53 -2.18 -4.51
C ILE A 127 4.28 -1.00 -3.57
N GLY A 128 3.39 -0.10 -3.99
CA GLY A 128 3.07 1.17 -3.34
C GLY A 128 2.26 1.04 -2.05
N GLN A 129 2.75 0.28 -1.06
CA GLN A 129 2.14 0.18 0.27
C GLN A 129 2.53 1.40 1.12
N VAL A 130 2.03 2.56 0.70
CA VAL A 130 2.41 3.89 1.21
C VAL A 130 2.27 4.05 2.72
N CYS A 131 1.40 3.28 3.39
CA CYS A 131 1.24 3.31 4.84
C CYS A 131 2.52 2.89 5.59
N ARG A 132 3.38 2.07 4.99
CA ARG A 132 4.69 1.69 5.55
C ARG A 132 5.68 2.87 5.64
N PHE A 133 5.38 3.97 4.97
CA PHE A 133 6.17 5.21 4.98
C PHE A 133 5.48 6.35 5.76
N THR A 134 4.27 6.13 6.26
CA THR A 134 3.52 7.11 7.06
C THR A 134 4.12 7.21 8.46
N PRO A 135 4.51 8.42 8.93
CA PRO A 135 5.29 8.59 10.17
C PRO A 135 4.67 7.93 11.41
N ALA A 136 3.34 7.96 11.56
CA ALA A 136 2.65 7.33 12.69
C ALA A 136 2.88 5.82 12.74
N PHE A 137 2.82 5.14 11.59
CA PHE A 137 2.98 3.68 11.52
C PHE A 137 4.45 3.27 11.56
N VAL A 138 5.36 4.09 11.01
CA VAL A 138 6.80 3.89 11.14
C VAL A 138 7.21 3.96 12.62
N MET A 139 6.79 5.00 13.34
CA MET A 139 7.06 5.14 14.77
C MET A 139 6.46 3.98 15.58
N ALA A 140 5.24 3.55 15.26
CA ALA A 140 4.62 2.39 15.92
C ALA A 140 5.47 1.13 15.71
N LYS A 141 5.94 0.87 14.47
CA LYS A 141 6.82 -0.27 14.15
C LYS A 141 8.13 -0.22 14.94
N GLU A 142 8.76 0.96 15.02
CA GLU A 142 10.01 1.16 15.77
C GLU A 142 9.83 0.87 17.26
N LEU A 143 8.76 1.40 17.88
CA LEU A 143 8.45 1.16 19.29
C LEU A 143 8.17 -0.32 19.59
N ILE A 144 7.44 -1.01 18.70
CA ILE A 144 7.16 -2.44 18.83
C ILE A 144 8.45 -3.24 18.68
N SER A 145 9.24 -2.95 17.63
CA SER A 145 10.49 -3.67 17.35
C SER A 145 11.56 -3.46 18.43
N SER A 146 11.54 -2.33 19.12
CA SER A 146 12.42 -2.07 20.28
C SER A 146 11.94 -2.72 21.59
N GLY A 147 10.81 -3.45 21.57
CA GLY A 147 10.27 -4.15 22.73
C GLY A 147 9.55 -3.26 23.74
N ARG A 148 9.21 -2.01 23.39
CA ARG A 148 8.57 -1.03 24.29
C ARG A 148 7.25 -1.52 24.87
N ILE A 149 6.47 -2.27 24.09
CA ILE A 149 5.18 -2.83 24.54
C ILE A 149 5.24 -4.34 24.86
N GLY A 150 6.46 -4.93 24.86
CA GLY A 150 6.66 -6.36 25.08
C GLY A 150 6.24 -7.20 23.86
N GLU A 151 5.80 -8.44 24.11
CA GLU A 151 5.30 -9.34 23.07
C GLU A 151 3.90 -8.94 22.64
N LEU A 152 3.63 -8.97 21.33
CA LEU A 152 2.28 -8.70 20.81
C LEU A 152 1.30 -9.78 21.26
N THR A 153 0.11 -9.37 21.65
CA THR A 153 -1.01 -10.25 22.00
C THR A 153 -2.19 -10.08 21.05
N PHE A 154 -2.45 -8.84 20.64
CA PHE A 154 -3.53 -8.51 19.71
C PHE A 154 -3.16 -7.28 18.87
N VAL A 155 -3.56 -7.32 17.59
CA VAL A 155 -3.35 -6.22 16.64
C VAL A 155 -4.65 -5.89 15.93
N GLU A 156 -4.97 -4.61 15.81
CA GLU A 156 -6.11 -4.18 15.01
C GLU A 156 -5.78 -3.03 14.07
N SER A 157 -6.42 -3.01 12.92
CA SER A 157 -6.37 -1.90 11.99
C SER A 157 -7.73 -1.67 11.35
N GLU A 158 -8.03 -0.43 11.03
CA GLU A 158 -9.24 -0.06 10.30
C GLU A 158 -8.92 0.78 9.08
N TYR A 159 -9.70 0.57 8.03
CA TYR A 159 -9.76 1.40 6.84
C TYR A 159 -11.19 1.90 6.69
N ALA A 160 -11.42 3.17 6.97
CA ALA A 160 -12.72 3.80 6.83
C ALA A 160 -12.63 4.95 5.81
N HIS A 161 -13.31 4.83 4.68
CA HIS A 161 -13.26 5.80 3.60
C HIS A 161 -14.62 5.93 2.92
N ASN A 162 -15.13 7.15 2.81
CA ASN A 162 -16.38 7.40 2.11
C ASN A 162 -16.16 7.39 0.58
N TYR A 163 -16.59 6.33 -0.09
CA TYR A 163 -16.50 6.20 -1.55
C TYR A 163 -17.75 6.73 -2.28
N THR A 164 -18.68 7.39 -1.58
CA THR A 164 -19.81 8.04 -2.26
C THR A 164 -19.28 9.03 -3.29
N GLY A 165 -19.57 8.80 -4.57
CA GLY A 165 -19.05 9.60 -5.68
C GLY A 165 -17.58 9.34 -6.07
N ALA A 166 -16.84 8.51 -5.34
CA ALA A 166 -15.43 8.18 -5.65
C ALA A 166 -15.29 6.96 -6.60
N ARG A 167 -16.15 6.89 -7.62
CA ARG A 167 -16.22 5.74 -8.55
C ARG A 167 -14.98 5.58 -9.44
N GLY A 168 -14.20 6.65 -9.60
CA GLY A 168 -13.09 6.72 -10.54
C GLY A 168 -13.53 7.10 -11.95
N TYR A 169 -12.57 7.45 -12.79
CA TYR A 169 -12.83 7.74 -14.21
C TYR A 169 -13.35 6.47 -14.90
N ASN A 170 -14.45 6.58 -15.64
CA ASN A 170 -15.13 5.43 -16.25
C ASN A 170 -15.49 4.30 -15.26
N ASP A 171 -15.82 4.66 -14.03
CA ASP A 171 -16.29 3.72 -12.98
C ASP A 171 -15.34 2.54 -12.68
N TRP A 172 -14.05 2.67 -12.92
CA TRP A 172 -13.07 1.58 -12.78
C TRP A 172 -13.01 0.94 -11.40
N ARG A 173 -13.48 1.67 -10.36
CA ARG A 173 -13.57 1.13 -9.00
C ARG A 173 -14.81 0.26 -8.77
N VAL A 174 -15.81 0.35 -9.65
CA VAL A 174 -17.14 -0.26 -9.48
C VAL A 174 -17.23 -1.51 -10.32
N VAL A 175 -16.36 -2.47 -10.05
CA VAL A 175 -16.31 -3.78 -10.71
C VAL A 175 -16.33 -4.91 -9.67
N PRO A 176 -16.92 -6.08 -9.98
CA PRO A 176 -17.08 -7.19 -9.02
C PRO A 176 -15.78 -7.72 -8.46
N GLU A 177 -14.70 -7.68 -9.23
CA GLU A 177 -13.37 -8.17 -8.85
C GLU A 177 -12.68 -7.26 -7.81
N ARG A 178 -13.09 -5.99 -7.79
CA ARG A 178 -12.50 -4.99 -6.88
C ARG A 178 -13.31 -4.84 -5.59
N HIS A 179 -13.34 -5.88 -4.79
CA HIS A 179 -13.95 -5.79 -3.46
C HIS A 179 -13.29 -4.68 -2.63
N GLY A 180 -14.07 -3.97 -1.80
CA GLY A 180 -13.56 -2.87 -0.96
C GLY A 180 -12.41 -3.29 -0.04
N PHE A 181 -12.39 -4.57 0.37
CA PHE A 181 -11.32 -5.15 1.18
C PHE A 181 -9.99 -5.26 0.40
N ILE A 182 -10.04 -5.56 -0.91
CA ILE A 182 -8.86 -5.63 -1.78
C ILE A 182 -8.40 -4.21 -2.15
N GLY A 183 -9.29 -3.39 -2.70
CA GLY A 183 -8.93 -2.08 -3.26
C GLY A 183 -8.58 -1.00 -2.23
N GLY A 184 -9.13 -1.07 -1.03
CA GLY A 184 -8.91 -0.11 0.06
C GLY A 184 -8.36 -0.76 1.32
N GLY A 185 -8.99 -1.84 1.76
CA GLY A 185 -8.63 -2.58 2.97
C GLY A 185 -7.22 -3.16 2.96
N CYS A 186 -6.60 -3.33 1.77
CA CYS A 186 -5.21 -3.77 1.64
C CYS A 186 -4.23 -2.92 2.48
N HIS A 187 -4.49 -1.65 2.68
CA HIS A 187 -3.68 -0.80 3.57
C HIS A 187 -3.70 -1.31 5.03
N ALA A 188 -4.89 -1.61 5.55
CA ALA A 188 -5.05 -2.09 6.92
C ALA A 188 -4.48 -3.51 7.10
N VAL A 189 -4.68 -4.37 6.10
CA VAL A 189 -4.12 -5.72 6.07
C VAL A 189 -2.60 -5.68 6.00
N ASP A 190 -2.03 -4.84 5.14
CA ASP A 190 -0.59 -4.69 5.01
C ASP A 190 0.06 -4.21 6.31
N LEU A 191 -0.54 -3.25 7.00
CA LEU A 191 -0.04 -2.77 8.29
C LEU A 191 -0.02 -3.89 9.33
N LEU A 192 -1.08 -4.71 9.44
CA LEU A 192 -1.08 -5.84 10.36
C LEU A 192 0.03 -6.85 10.02
N ARG A 193 0.17 -7.21 8.73
CA ARG A 193 1.21 -8.11 8.27
C ARG A 193 2.61 -7.56 8.56
N TRP A 194 2.83 -6.28 8.26
CA TRP A 194 4.12 -5.63 8.49
C TRP A 194 4.52 -5.60 9.98
N ILE A 195 3.54 -5.51 10.88
CA ILE A 195 3.75 -5.45 12.33
C ILE A 195 3.85 -6.85 12.95
N ALA A 196 2.87 -7.72 12.68
CA ALA A 196 2.70 -9.01 13.37
C ALA A 196 3.14 -10.24 12.57
N GLY A 197 3.54 -10.05 11.29
CA GLY A 197 3.87 -11.14 10.38
C GLY A 197 2.65 -11.63 9.60
N ASP A 198 2.79 -12.77 8.95
CA ASP A 198 1.78 -13.34 8.07
C ASP A 198 0.74 -14.15 8.87
N PRO A 199 -0.56 -13.80 8.82
CA PRO A 199 -1.60 -14.60 9.47
C PRO A 199 -1.81 -15.93 8.74
N THR A 200 -2.20 -16.95 9.47
CA THR A 200 -2.40 -18.31 8.92
C THR A 200 -3.85 -18.59 8.55
N GLU A 201 -4.81 -17.98 9.24
CA GLU A 201 -6.24 -18.22 9.08
C GLU A 201 -7.02 -16.92 9.24
N VAL A 202 -8.14 -16.82 8.53
CA VAL A 202 -9.07 -15.69 8.61
C VAL A 202 -10.52 -16.17 8.67
N PHE A 203 -11.35 -15.45 9.45
CA PHE A 203 -12.81 -15.52 9.44
C PHE A 203 -13.40 -14.11 9.46
N GLY A 204 -14.57 -13.89 8.83
CA GLY A 204 -15.15 -12.56 8.81
C GLY A 204 -16.62 -12.50 8.41
N TYR A 205 -17.17 -11.30 8.56
CA TYR A 205 -18.52 -10.93 8.13
C TYR A 205 -18.48 -9.69 7.26
N ALA A 206 -19.40 -9.61 6.31
CA ALA A 206 -19.55 -8.43 5.45
C ALA A 206 -21.04 -8.09 5.26
N ASN A 207 -21.30 -6.85 4.87
CA ASN A 207 -22.61 -6.42 4.45
C ASN A 207 -22.52 -5.36 3.34
N HIS A 208 -23.67 -5.11 2.71
CA HIS A 208 -23.81 -4.21 1.56
C HIS A 208 -24.95 -3.22 1.82
N LYS A 209 -24.71 -2.20 2.64
CA LYS A 209 -25.73 -1.24 3.07
C LYS A 209 -25.39 0.23 2.81
N GLY A 210 -24.11 0.56 2.72
CA GLY A 210 -23.63 1.93 2.58
C GLY A 210 -23.59 2.43 1.14
N LEU A 211 -23.31 1.53 0.19
CA LEU A 211 -23.17 1.81 -1.25
C LEU A 211 -23.99 0.82 -2.10
N PRO A 212 -25.33 0.95 -2.11
CA PRO A 212 -26.21 -0.06 -2.73
C PRO A 212 -25.98 -0.24 -4.23
N ASP A 213 -25.40 0.75 -4.91
CA ASP A 213 -25.08 0.71 -6.35
C ASP A 213 -23.71 0.10 -6.66
N TRP A 214 -22.99 -0.41 -5.65
CA TRP A 214 -21.71 -1.10 -5.86
C TRP A 214 -21.95 -2.60 -5.99
N PRO A 215 -21.11 -3.32 -6.77
CA PRO A 215 -21.32 -4.76 -7.02
C PRO A 215 -20.82 -5.65 -5.87
N THR A 216 -20.19 -5.09 -4.85
CA THR A 216 -19.53 -5.81 -3.75
C THR A 216 -19.96 -5.28 -2.39
N ASP A 217 -19.75 -6.06 -1.35
CA ASP A 217 -19.91 -5.58 0.02
C ASP A 217 -19.08 -4.32 0.28
N ASP A 218 -19.68 -3.40 1.02
CA ASP A 218 -19.07 -2.08 1.30
C ASP A 218 -18.53 -1.96 2.72
N THR A 219 -18.88 -2.89 3.59
CA THR A 219 -18.42 -2.93 4.98
C THR A 219 -18.14 -4.38 5.38
N ALA A 220 -16.95 -4.61 5.93
CA ALA A 220 -16.54 -5.94 6.38
C ALA A 220 -15.67 -5.84 7.65
N ILE A 221 -15.75 -6.88 8.47
CA ILE A 221 -14.87 -7.10 9.61
C ILE A 221 -14.31 -8.52 9.54
N ALA A 222 -13.02 -8.65 9.77
CA ALA A 222 -12.33 -9.94 9.77
C ALA A 222 -11.43 -10.09 10.99
N VAL A 223 -11.32 -11.31 11.48
CA VAL A 223 -10.40 -11.72 12.54
C VAL A 223 -9.38 -12.72 11.99
N TYR A 224 -8.17 -12.64 12.49
CA TYR A 224 -7.02 -13.39 12.00
C TYR A 224 -6.30 -14.12 13.12
N LYS A 225 -5.79 -15.31 12.81
CA LYS A 225 -4.78 -15.98 13.63
C LYS A 225 -3.40 -15.72 13.04
N PHE A 226 -2.48 -15.31 13.89
CA PHE A 226 -1.07 -15.17 13.55
C PHE A 226 -0.27 -16.29 14.24
N PRO A 227 0.96 -16.54 13.79
CA PRO A 227 1.92 -17.34 14.55
C PRO A 227 2.09 -16.78 15.97
N ASN A 228 2.52 -17.65 16.93
CA ASN A 228 2.78 -17.27 18.33
C ASN A 228 1.55 -16.75 19.11
N ASP A 229 0.36 -17.29 18.83
CA ASP A 229 -0.89 -16.94 19.51
C ASP A 229 -1.33 -15.46 19.41
N VAL A 230 -0.76 -14.69 18.51
CA VAL A 230 -1.23 -13.33 18.24
C VAL A 230 -2.56 -13.42 17.48
N MET A 231 -3.53 -12.62 17.89
CA MET A 231 -4.80 -12.43 17.18
C MET A 231 -4.83 -11.09 16.48
N GLY A 232 -5.58 -11.00 15.39
CA GLY A 232 -5.76 -9.75 14.67
C GLY A 232 -7.19 -9.45 14.28
N LYS A 233 -7.48 -8.17 14.05
CA LYS A 233 -8.74 -7.69 13.51
C LYS A 233 -8.51 -6.61 12.46
N VAL A 234 -9.21 -6.72 11.34
CA VAL A 234 -9.32 -5.62 10.36
C VAL A 234 -10.78 -5.26 10.18
N PHE A 235 -11.08 -3.97 10.25
CA PHE A 235 -12.35 -3.40 9.85
C PHE A 235 -12.16 -2.56 8.58
N VAL A 236 -13.02 -2.78 7.59
CA VAL A 236 -13.03 -2.02 6.34
C VAL A 236 -14.42 -1.51 6.08
N SER A 237 -14.56 -0.20 5.83
CA SER A 237 -15.80 0.35 5.26
C SER A 237 -15.50 1.39 4.20
N ILE A 238 -15.94 1.12 2.98
CA ILE A 238 -15.95 2.08 1.87
C ILE A 238 -17.28 2.82 1.76
N GLY A 239 -18.29 2.37 2.49
CA GLY A 239 -19.63 2.98 2.57
C GLY A 239 -19.87 3.89 3.77
N CYS A 240 -18.86 4.10 4.63
CA CYS A 240 -19.00 4.91 5.84
C CYS A 240 -19.22 6.39 5.51
N ARG A 241 -19.86 7.12 6.45
CA ARG A 241 -20.12 8.57 6.32
C ARG A 241 -19.16 9.37 7.21
N ARG A 242 -17.85 9.17 7.03
CA ARG A 242 -16.79 9.87 7.77
C ARG A 242 -15.61 10.17 6.85
N ASN A 243 -14.71 11.03 7.28
CA ASN A 243 -13.46 11.31 6.60
C ASN A 243 -12.58 10.05 6.55
N TYR A 244 -11.76 9.95 5.51
CA TYR A 244 -10.76 8.88 5.39
C TYR A 244 -9.94 8.76 6.67
N THR A 245 -9.91 7.56 7.22
CA THR A 245 -9.17 7.24 8.44
C THR A 245 -8.55 5.85 8.34
N MET A 246 -7.25 5.80 8.61
CA MET A 246 -6.51 4.60 8.93
C MET A 246 -6.17 4.67 10.42
N ARG A 247 -6.69 3.74 11.23
CA ARG A 247 -6.40 3.69 12.67
C ARG A 247 -5.93 2.29 13.03
N SER A 248 -4.89 2.21 13.84
CA SER A 248 -4.39 0.92 14.34
C SER A 248 -4.15 0.96 15.85
N VAL A 249 -4.36 -0.18 16.48
CA VAL A 249 -4.04 -0.39 17.90
C VAL A 249 -3.24 -1.68 18.02
N PHE A 250 -2.14 -1.60 18.75
CA PHE A 250 -1.24 -2.72 18.99
C PHE A 250 -1.13 -2.97 20.47
N TYR A 251 -1.60 -4.13 20.92
CA TYR A 251 -1.59 -4.55 22.30
C TYR A 251 -0.41 -5.50 22.53
N GLY A 252 0.39 -5.19 23.51
CA GLY A 252 1.50 -6.02 23.93
C GLY A 252 1.43 -6.33 25.43
N THR A 253 2.30 -7.23 25.88
CA THR A 253 2.34 -7.68 27.30
C THR A 253 2.81 -6.59 28.27
N LYS A 254 3.42 -5.51 27.78
CA LYS A 254 3.95 -4.39 28.60
C LYS A 254 3.36 -3.03 28.22
N GLY A 255 2.50 -2.97 27.20
CA GLY A 255 1.93 -1.69 26.80
C GLY A 255 1.02 -1.78 25.59
N THR A 256 0.47 -0.63 25.21
CA THR A 256 -0.44 -0.50 24.06
C THR A 256 -0.10 0.75 23.27
N ILE A 257 -0.10 0.65 21.94
CA ILE A 257 0.08 1.77 21.01
C ILE A 257 -1.23 2.02 20.28
N ILE A 258 -1.66 3.30 20.21
CA ILE A 258 -2.76 3.75 19.35
C ILE A 258 -2.20 4.78 18.39
N CYS A 259 -2.41 4.59 17.10
CA CYS A 259 -1.98 5.52 16.07
C CYS A 259 -2.98 5.61 14.91
N ASP A 260 -2.95 6.70 14.20
CA ASP A 260 -3.76 6.94 13.01
C ASP A 260 -3.07 7.93 12.03
N ASN A 261 -3.70 8.16 10.87
CA ASN A 261 -3.19 9.06 9.84
C ASN A 261 -3.71 10.50 9.97
N LYS A 262 -4.37 10.86 11.08
CA LYS A 262 -4.99 12.19 11.29
C LYS A 262 -4.47 12.93 12.51
N SER A 263 -3.88 12.21 13.47
CA SER A 263 -3.36 12.78 14.71
C SER A 263 -1.91 13.21 14.57
N GLU A 264 -1.54 14.34 15.20
CA GLU A 264 -0.14 14.82 15.28
C GLU A 264 0.66 14.11 16.40
N HIS A 265 0.12 13.05 16.95
CA HIS A 265 0.75 12.23 17.96
C HIS A 265 0.29 10.77 17.88
N LEU A 266 1.15 9.90 18.35
CA LEU A 266 0.86 8.51 18.67
C LEU A 266 0.67 8.42 20.18
N THR A 267 -0.29 7.62 20.65
CA THR A 267 -0.54 7.38 22.07
C THR A 267 0.12 6.07 22.49
N LEU A 268 1.00 6.14 23.49
CA LEU A 268 1.67 4.99 24.09
C LEU A 268 1.25 4.83 25.55
N PHE A 269 0.70 3.67 25.88
CA PHE A 269 0.48 3.22 27.27
C PHE A 269 1.58 2.23 27.61
N GLU A 270 2.25 2.41 28.74
CA GLU A 270 3.28 1.50 29.24
C GLU A 270 2.98 1.16 30.71
N THR A 271 3.14 -0.09 31.08
CA THR A 271 3.19 -0.46 32.50
C THR A 271 4.52 -0.01 33.10
N ASP A 272 4.48 0.47 34.33
CA ASP A 272 5.71 0.75 35.06
C ASP A 272 6.46 -0.54 35.41
N GLU A 273 7.78 -0.42 35.67
CA GLU A 273 8.62 -1.58 36.03
C GLU A 273 8.22 -2.23 37.38
N SER A 274 7.42 -1.53 38.20
CA SER A 274 6.98 -2.02 39.51
C SER A 274 5.91 -3.10 39.41
N GLY A 275 5.31 -3.31 38.21
CA GLY A 275 4.20 -4.23 38.04
C GLY A 275 2.95 -3.85 38.85
N SER A 276 2.91 -2.62 39.34
CA SER A 276 1.78 -2.07 40.07
C SER A 276 0.56 -2.09 39.16
N HIS A 277 -0.47 -2.84 39.50
CA HIS A 277 -1.77 -2.88 38.84
C HIS A 277 -2.52 -1.55 39.05
N SER A 278 -1.93 -0.43 38.67
CA SER A 278 -2.67 0.82 38.56
C SER A 278 -3.65 0.67 37.39
N SER A 279 -4.94 0.66 37.68
CA SER A 279 -5.99 0.68 36.68
C SER A 279 -5.97 1.96 35.81
N TYR A 280 -5.04 2.87 36.08
CA TYR A 280 -4.87 4.16 35.41
C TYR A 280 -3.43 4.37 34.97
N THR A 281 -3.14 3.95 33.74
CA THR A 281 -1.86 4.30 33.10
C THR A 281 -2.03 5.64 32.40
N VAL A 282 -1.17 6.62 32.73
CA VAL A 282 -1.18 7.91 32.04
C VAL A 282 -0.57 7.73 30.65
N PRO A 283 -1.31 8.04 29.57
CA PRO A 283 -0.78 7.88 28.21
C PRO A 283 0.34 8.87 27.95
N LYS A 284 1.38 8.41 27.24
CA LYS A 284 2.42 9.25 26.66
C LYS A 284 2.01 9.61 25.24
N LEU A 285 1.92 10.91 24.95
CA LEU A 285 1.68 11.42 23.61
C LEU A 285 3.03 11.65 22.94
N ILE A 286 3.34 10.84 21.93
CA ILE A 286 4.61 10.95 21.19
C ILE A 286 4.32 11.77 19.92
N PRO A 287 4.88 12.99 19.79
CA PRO A 287 4.67 13.83 18.62
C PRO A 287 5.15 13.15 17.33
N ILE A 288 4.36 13.28 16.28
CA ILE A 288 4.71 12.80 14.94
C ILE A 288 4.41 13.91 13.93
N LYS A 289 5.16 13.90 12.82
CA LYS A 289 4.82 14.76 11.69
C LYS A 289 3.59 14.19 11.00
N LEU A 290 2.53 14.98 10.92
CA LEU A 290 1.32 14.56 10.20
C LEU A 290 1.62 14.41 8.71
N ALA A 291 1.39 13.21 8.20
CA ALA A 291 1.42 12.90 6.77
C ALA A 291 0.43 11.77 6.52
N ASP A 292 -0.60 12.05 5.73
CA ASP A 292 -1.67 11.07 5.42
C ASP A 292 -1.11 9.92 4.58
N HIS A 293 -0.65 10.25 3.36
CA HIS A 293 0.08 9.34 2.47
C HIS A 293 1.45 9.95 2.18
N ASN A 294 2.52 9.30 2.65
CA ASN A 294 3.87 9.80 2.45
C ASN A 294 4.48 9.29 1.12
N THR A 295 3.87 9.68 -0.01
CA THR A 295 4.38 9.35 -1.36
C THR A 295 5.79 9.86 -1.59
N THR A 296 6.18 10.98 -0.98
CA THR A 296 7.56 11.50 -1.07
C THR A 296 8.55 10.51 -0.46
N GLY A 297 8.30 10.01 0.76
CA GLY A 297 9.16 9.02 1.40
C GLY A 297 9.15 7.68 0.66
N GLU A 298 8.02 7.28 0.10
CA GLU A 298 7.91 6.06 -0.71
C GLU A 298 8.80 6.13 -1.96
N ILE A 299 8.76 7.24 -2.69
CA ILE A 299 9.61 7.46 -3.88
C ILE A 299 11.07 7.57 -3.50
N GLU A 300 11.39 8.26 -2.40
CA GLU A 300 12.76 8.35 -1.87
C GLU A 300 13.34 6.96 -1.64
N MET A 301 12.63 6.11 -0.90
CA MET A 301 13.06 4.74 -0.61
C MET A 301 13.16 3.86 -1.85
N PHE A 302 12.27 4.05 -2.84
CA PHE A 302 12.36 3.36 -4.14
C PHE A 302 13.64 3.74 -4.89
N LEU A 303 13.94 5.05 -4.99
CA LEU A 303 15.12 5.55 -5.69
C LEU A 303 16.42 5.21 -4.97
N ASP A 304 16.40 5.20 -3.63
CA ASP A 304 17.53 4.76 -2.82
C ASP A 304 17.86 3.30 -3.07
N ALA A 305 16.83 2.44 -3.07
CA ALA A 305 17.00 1.02 -3.38
C ALA A 305 17.58 0.79 -4.78
N LEU A 306 17.11 1.56 -5.79
CA LEU A 306 17.65 1.50 -7.15
C LEU A 306 19.12 1.98 -7.21
N THR A 307 19.43 3.11 -6.59
CA THR A 307 20.75 3.74 -6.61
C THR A 307 21.80 2.87 -5.89
N GLU A 308 21.40 2.27 -4.78
CA GLU A 308 22.29 1.48 -3.93
C GLU A 308 22.27 -0.02 -4.27
N GLY A 309 21.45 -0.43 -5.23
CA GLY A 309 21.30 -1.86 -5.61
C GLY A 309 20.71 -2.72 -4.49
N LYS A 310 19.95 -2.11 -3.57
CA LYS A 310 19.32 -2.80 -2.44
C LYS A 310 18.01 -3.50 -2.84
N PRO A 311 17.53 -4.43 -2.02
CA PRO A 311 16.17 -4.97 -2.18
C PRO A 311 15.13 -3.86 -2.10
N MET A 312 14.00 -4.02 -2.82
CA MET A 312 12.89 -3.07 -2.75
C MET A 312 12.28 -3.07 -1.34
N PRO A 313 12.00 -1.87 -0.77
CA PRO A 313 11.43 -1.73 0.58
C PRO A 313 10.11 -2.47 0.78
N VAL A 314 9.28 -2.54 -0.26
CA VAL A 314 8.09 -3.38 -0.35
C VAL A 314 8.22 -4.23 -1.60
N SER A 315 8.67 -5.47 -1.44
CA SER A 315 8.88 -6.38 -2.55
C SER A 315 7.55 -6.83 -3.19
N SER A 316 7.63 -7.38 -4.39
CA SER A 316 6.50 -8.01 -5.07
C SER A 316 5.89 -9.14 -4.24
N VAL A 317 6.71 -9.94 -3.55
CA VAL A 317 6.24 -11.01 -2.66
C VAL A 317 5.44 -10.43 -1.48
N GLU A 318 5.88 -9.34 -0.89
CA GLU A 318 5.13 -8.66 0.17
C GLU A 318 3.80 -8.10 -0.31
N GLY A 319 3.78 -7.44 -1.48
CA GLY A 319 2.56 -6.96 -2.11
C GLY A 319 1.57 -8.09 -2.41
N ALA A 320 2.06 -9.18 -2.99
CA ALA A 320 1.27 -10.37 -3.29
C ALA A 320 0.72 -11.04 -2.02
N SER A 321 1.52 -11.11 -0.96
CA SER A 321 1.07 -11.65 0.33
C SER A 321 -0.05 -10.81 0.95
N THR A 322 -0.02 -9.48 0.78
CA THR A 322 -1.14 -8.63 1.19
C THR A 322 -2.41 -8.92 0.39
N VAL A 323 -2.29 -9.10 -0.93
CA VAL A 323 -3.42 -9.49 -1.78
C VAL A 323 -3.96 -10.87 -1.38
N ALA A 324 -3.09 -11.84 -1.10
CA ALA A 324 -3.47 -13.18 -0.64
C ALA A 324 -4.36 -13.13 0.62
N VAL A 325 -3.98 -12.34 1.62
CA VAL A 325 -4.79 -12.15 2.85
C VAL A 325 -6.12 -11.47 2.53
N CYS A 326 -6.12 -10.46 1.66
CA CYS A 326 -7.36 -9.78 1.26
C CYS A 326 -8.32 -10.73 0.53
N VAL A 327 -7.83 -11.54 -0.40
CA VAL A 327 -8.62 -12.51 -1.16
C VAL A 327 -9.20 -13.58 -0.23
N ALA A 328 -8.38 -14.16 0.65
CA ALA A 328 -8.84 -15.13 1.65
C ALA A 328 -9.90 -14.53 2.59
N THR A 329 -9.77 -13.23 2.92
CA THR A 329 -10.79 -12.53 3.74
C THR A 329 -12.12 -12.43 3.00
N VAL A 330 -12.10 -12.04 1.72
CA VAL A 330 -13.32 -11.98 0.90
C VAL A 330 -13.96 -13.35 0.76
N GLU A 331 -13.16 -14.41 0.60
CA GLU A 331 -13.63 -15.79 0.58
C GLU A 331 -14.29 -16.18 1.90
N ALA A 332 -13.66 -15.88 3.04
CA ALA A 332 -14.20 -16.18 4.36
C ALA A 332 -15.53 -15.47 4.63
N THR A 333 -15.67 -14.21 4.21
CA THR A 333 -16.94 -13.48 4.36
C THR A 333 -18.07 -14.06 3.52
N LYS A 334 -17.75 -14.62 2.34
CA LYS A 334 -18.74 -15.25 1.44
C LYS A 334 -19.11 -16.67 1.84
N SER A 335 -18.13 -17.46 2.25
CA SER A 335 -18.34 -18.87 2.62
C SER A 335 -18.93 -19.05 4.03
N GLY A 336 -18.71 -18.08 4.93
CA GLY A 336 -19.14 -18.15 6.32
C GLY A 336 -18.36 -19.18 7.16
N VAL A 337 -17.19 -19.62 6.70
CA VAL A 337 -16.27 -20.53 7.41
C VAL A 337 -14.86 -19.95 7.46
N PRO A 338 -14.01 -20.35 8.42
CA PRO A 338 -12.61 -19.97 8.46
C PRO A 338 -11.87 -20.47 7.21
N VAL A 339 -10.99 -19.61 6.65
CA VAL A 339 -10.18 -19.89 5.47
C VAL A 339 -8.71 -19.88 5.85
N GLN A 340 -7.97 -20.93 5.43
CA GLN A 340 -6.51 -20.95 5.52
C GLN A 340 -5.90 -20.09 4.43
N ILE A 341 -4.94 -19.25 4.79
CA ILE A 341 -4.37 -18.28 3.85
C ILE A 341 -3.24 -18.94 3.05
N ARG A 342 -3.38 -18.94 1.71
CA ARG A 342 -2.34 -19.36 0.79
C ARG A 342 -1.50 -18.15 0.40
N TYR A 343 -0.19 -18.25 0.59
CA TYR A 343 0.77 -17.23 0.20
C TYR A 343 1.40 -17.52 -1.16
N PRO A 344 1.96 -16.50 -1.86
CA PRO A 344 2.71 -16.72 -3.10
C PRO A 344 3.95 -17.56 -2.84
N VAL A 345 4.37 -18.38 -3.83
CA VAL A 345 5.52 -19.28 -3.77
C VAL A 345 6.78 -18.64 -4.38
#